data_0964c171e6460682d680614c04e04ffa
#
_entry.id   0964c171e6460682d680614c04e04ffa
#
_cell.length_a   1.000
_cell.length_b   1.000
_cell.length_c   1.000
_cell.angle_alpha   90.00
_cell.angle_beta   90.00
_cell.angle_gamma   90.00
#
_symmetry.space_group_name_H-M   'P 1'
#
loop_
_entity.id
_entity.type
_entity.pdbx_description
1 polymer ?
#
loop_
_entity_poly.entity_id
_entity_poly.type
_entity_poly.pdbx_seq_one_letter_code
_entity_poly.pdbx_strand_id
1 'polypeptide(L)'
;MSYEALFVAGDKVVALYEANGAGVNPAPQAYVIDLPSGEVSTIPLENIEFRVTDATQPDENGRLWVPNYFFPGEDFLAVDSDPIFERWGMGESQAEFDGYERLVALDYTEQGITIADVAPIQLRMTADSQGRNWEGIVRLDDRGFLIVTDRYPRTLLGFVPAGQQWG
;
A
#
# COMPACT_ATOMS: atom_id res chain seq x y z
N MET A 1 6.70 2.95 13.84
CA MET A 1 5.62 3.21 12.88
C MET A 1 5.35 4.68 12.82
N SER A 2 5.20 5.22 11.65
CA SER A 2 5.06 6.64 11.36
C SER A 2 4.11 6.87 10.18
N TYR A 3 3.99 8.11 9.73
CA TYR A 3 3.35 8.45 8.46
C TYR A 3 4.41 8.32 7.37
N GLU A 4 4.31 7.30 6.53
CA GLU A 4 5.33 6.96 5.54
C GLU A 4 4.85 7.13 4.11
N ALA A 5 3.58 6.83 3.84
CA ALA A 5 3.00 7.02 2.52
C ALA A 5 2.46 8.44 2.34
N LEU A 6 2.91 9.10 1.28
CA LEU A 6 2.54 10.49 0.96
C LEU A 6 2.18 10.62 -0.51
N PHE A 7 1.11 11.36 -0.82
CA PHE A 7 0.80 11.75 -2.19
C PHE A 7 0.22 13.16 -2.26
N VAL A 8 0.24 13.75 -3.44
CA VAL A 8 -0.33 15.07 -3.72
C VAL A 8 -1.60 14.91 -4.54
N ALA A 9 -2.68 15.57 -4.11
CA ALA A 9 -3.95 15.61 -4.83
C ALA A 9 -4.39 17.08 -4.97
N GLY A 10 -4.13 17.65 -6.15
CA GLY A 10 -4.32 19.10 -6.37
C GLY A 10 -3.43 19.92 -5.44
N ASP A 11 -4.02 20.78 -4.65
CA ASP A 11 -3.32 21.64 -3.67
C ASP A 11 -3.22 20.99 -2.27
N LYS A 12 -3.44 19.69 -2.16
CA LYS A 12 -3.42 18.94 -0.89
C LYS A 12 -2.30 17.93 -0.85
N VAL A 13 -1.62 17.82 0.30
CA VAL A 13 -0.76 16.68 0.62
C VAL A 13 -1.54 15.74 1.53
N VAL A 14 -1.59 14.49 1.17
CA VAL A 14 -2.26 13.43 1.97
C VAL A 14 -1.21 12.49 2.52
N ALA A 15 -1.30 12.21 3.83
CA ALA A 15 -0.37 11.35 4.54
C ALA A 15 -1.12 10.16 5.16
N LEU A 16 -0.65 8.94 4.86
CA LEU A 16 -1.17 7.70 5.41
C LEU A 16 -0.24 7.19 6.51
N TYR A 17 -0.83 6.72 7.61
CA TYR A 17 -0.09 6.01 8.63
C TYR A 17 0.30 4.62 8.11
N GLU A 18 1.42 4.10 8.58
CA GLU A 18 1.98 2.83 8.11
C GLU A 18 1.09 1.61 8.45
N ALA A 19 0.46 1.60 9.64
CA ALA A 19 -0.33 0.48 10.13
C ALA A 19 -1.80 0.87 10.33
N ASN A 20 -2.66 0.37 9.45
CA ASN A 20 -4.08 0.71 9.39
C ASN A 20 -5.02 -0.49 9.51
N GLY A 21 -4.49 -1.66 9.91
CA GLY A 21 -5.28 -2.86 10.13
C GLY A 21 -6.27 -2.72 11.30
N ALA A 22 -7.40 -3.41 11.21
CA ALA A 22 -8.49 -3.27 12.18
C ALA A 22 -8.09 -3.61 13.62
N GLY A 23 -7.14 -4.53 13.80
CA GLY A 23 -6.62 -4.91 15.11
C GLY A 23 -5.67 -3.89 15.74
N VAL A 24 -5.05 -3.03 14.92
CA VAL A 24 -4.04 -2.05 15.36
C VAL A 24 -4.60 -0.63 15.39
N ASN A 25 -5.38 -0.28 14.38
CA ASN A 25 -5.98 1.05 14.19
C ASN A 25 -7.43 0.89 13.70
N PRO A 26 -8.41 0.68 14.59
CA PRO A 26 -9.77 0.30 14.21
C PRO A 26 -10.56 1.39 13.46
N ALA A 27 -10.09 2.64 13.48
CA ALA A 27 -10.73 3.76 12.77
C ALA A 27 -9.63 4.65 12.15
N PRO A 28 -8.89 4.15 11.15
CA PRO A 28 -7.77 4.88 10.61
C PRO A 28 -8.21 6.13 9.87
N GLN A 29 -7.35 7.13 9.91
CA GLN A 29 -7.54 8.41 9.23
C GLN A 29 -6.25 8.80 8.51
N ALA A 30 -6.41 9.38 7.33
CA ALA A 30 -5.34 10.06 6.63
C ALA A 30 -5.31 11.54 7.03
N TYR A 31 -4.12 12.11 7.22
CA TYR A 31 -3.96 13.55 7.36
C TYR A 31 -3.97 14.22 5.99
N VAL A 32 -4.65 15.37 5.93
CA VAL A 32 -4.71 16.21 4.73
C VAL A 32 -4.18 17.58 5.09
N ILE A 33 -3.18 18.05 4.37
CA ILE A 33 -2.58 19.38 4.52
C ILE A 33 -2.94 20.17 3.28
N ASP A 34 -3.71 21.24 3.45
CA ASP A 34 -4.00 22.21 2.40
C ASP A 34 -2.78 23.11 2.20
N LEU A 35 -2.15 23.06 1.03
CA LEU A 35 -0.89 23.75 0.78
C LEU A 35 -1.01 25.28 0.78
N PRO A 36 -2.08 25.89 0.21
CA PRO A 36 -2.27 27.34 0.26
C PRO A 36 -2.47 27.91 1.66
N SER A 37 -3.28 27.25 2.49
CA SER A 37 -3.60 27.75 3.84
C SER A 37 -2.72 27.20 4.94
N GLY A 38 -2.10 26.03 4.73
CA GLY A 38 -1.41 25.27 5.76
C GLY A 38 -2.36 24.60 6.76
N GLU A 39 -3.66 24.61 6.50
CA GLU A 39 -4.64 23.94 7.36
C GLU A 39 -4.46 22.43 7.32
N VAL A 40 -4.58 21.81 8.49
CA VAL A 40 -4.49 20.34 8.65
C VAL A 40 -5.84 19.80 9.07
N SER A 41 -6.32 18.82 8.32
CA SER A 41 -7.57 18.10 8.59
C SER A 41 -7.34 16.59 8.48
N THR A 42 -8.37 15.80 8.70
CA THR A 42 -8.33 14.34 8.51
C THR A 42 -9.52 13.86 7.70
N ILE A 43 -9.32 12.79 6.95
CA ILE A 43 -10.36 12.06 6.23
C ILE A 43 -10.32 10.58 6.63
N PRO A 44 -11.47 9.87 6.63
CA PRO A 44 -11.49 8.44 6.89
C PRO A 44 -10.64 7.64 5.91
N LEU A 45 -9.98 6.61 6.41
CA LEU A 45 -9.27 5.60 5.63
C LEU A 45 -9.91 4.24 5.94
N GLU A 46 -10.22 3.45 4.91
CA GLU A 46 -10.66 2.06 5.10
C GLU A 46 -9.52 1.24 5.71
N ASN A 47 -9.87 0.29 6.60
CA ASN A 47 -8.85 -0.57 7.20
C ASN A 47 -8.15 -1.40 6.12
N ILE A 48 -6.83 -1.36 6.15
CA ILE A 48 -5.96 -2.16 5.31
C ILE A 48 -4.95 -2.88 6.21
N GLU A 49 -4.96 -4.19 6.16
CA GLU A 49 -4.06 -4.99 6.97
C GLU A 49 -2.63 -4.88 6.45
N PHE A 50 -1.67 -5.06 7.36
CA PHE A 50 -0.22 -4.96 7.11
C PHE A 50 0.28 -3.54 6.83
N ARG A 51 1.56 -3.42 6.48
CA ARG A 51 2.24 -2.13 6.28
C ARG A 51 1.85 -1.46 4.97
N VAL A 52 1.73 -0.13 5.04
CA VAL A 52 1.62 0.78 3.89
C VAL A 52 2.75 1.81 4.01
N THR A 53 3.75 1.74 3.14
CA THR A 53 5.03 2.45 3.30
C THR A 53 5.27 3.56 2.28
N ASP A 54 4.54 3.56 1.17
CA ASP A 54 4.60 4.62 0.16
C ASP A 54 3.31 4.63 -0.66
N ALA A 55 3.14 5.63 -1.51
CA ALA A 55 1.98 5.75 -2.39
C ALA A 55 2.38 6.39 -3.74
N THR A 56 1.80 5.88 -4.83
CA THR A 56 1.87 6.61 -6.10
C THR A 56 1.02 7.86 -6.05
N GLN A 57 1.26 8.80 -6.97
CA GLN A 57 0.30 9.87 -7.20
C GLN A 57 -1.04 9.29 -7.70
N PRO A 58 -2.18 9.84 -7.27
CA PRO A 58 -3.48 9.44 -7.80
C PRO A 58 -3.59 9.78 -9.30
N ASP A 59 -4.26 8.93 -10.04
CA ASP A 59 -4.63 9.21 -11.42
C ASP A 59 -5.85 10.15 -11.51
N GLU A 60 -6.33 10.39 -12.72
CA GLU A 60 -7.49 11.27 -12.99
C GLU A 60 -8.81 10.81 -12.32
N ASN A 61 -8.89 9.54 -11.96
CA ASN A 61 -10.03 8.96 -11.25
C ASN A 61 -9.81 8.93 -9.72
N GLY A 62 -8.69 9.43 -9.22
CA GLY A 62 -8.33 9.38 -7.81
C GLY A 62 -7.69 8.07 -7.38
N ARG A 63 -7.39 7.14 -8.32
CA ARG A 63 -6.78 5.84 -8.00
C ARG A 63 -5.28 5.97 -7.82
N LEU A 64 -4.80 5.43 -6.70
CA LEU A 64 -3.38 5.32 -6.37
C LEU A 64 -3.04 3.87 -5.98
N TRP A 65 -1.75 3.57 -5.94
CA TRP A 65 -1.24 2.26 -5.55
C TRP A 65 -0.26 2.39 -4.41
N VAL A 66 -0.30 1.43 -3.49
CA VAL A 66 0.56 1.37 -2.33
C VAL A 66 1.27 0.02 -2.24
N PRO A 67 2.55 -0.04 -1.84
CA PRO A 67 3.15 -1.27 -1.35
C PRO A 67 2.43 -1.68 -0.07
N ASN A 68 2.10 -2.97 0.02
CA ASN A 68 1.46 -3.53 1.20
C ASN A 68 2.11 -4.87 1.51
N TYR A 69 2.73 -4.97 2.68
CA TYR A 69 3.48 -6.16 3.03
C TYR A 69 3.44 -6.47 4.52
N PHE A 70 3.65 -7.75 4.83
CA PHE A 70 3.83 -8.28 6.19
C PHE A 70 5.18 -8.96 6.28
N PHE A 71 5.96 -8.55 7.27
CA PHE A 71 7.26 -9.15 7.57
C PHE A 71 7.11 -10.17 8.71
N PRO A 72 7.61 -11.41 8.55
CA PRO A 72 7.55 -12.41 9.61
C PRO A 72 8.24 -11.94 10.90
N GLY A 73 7.57 -12.13 12.03
CA GLY A 73 8.05 -11.66 13.34
C GLY A 73 7.45 -10.34 13.81
N GLU A 74 6.57 -9.74 13.03
CA GLU A 74 5.77 -8.58 13.43
C GLU A 74 4.40 -9.01 13.96
N ASP A 75 4.41 -9.81 15.04
CA ASP A 75 3.20 -10.44 15.62
C ASP A 75 2.06 -9.46 15.89
N PHE A 76 2.38 -8.18 16.12
CA PHE A 76 1.38 -7.14 16.35
C PHE A 76 0.61 -6.74 15.07
N LEU A 77 1.11 -7.09 13.88
CA LEU A 77 0.42 -6.96 12.60
C LEU A 77 -0.22 -8.27 12.13
N ALA A 78 0.00 -9.37 12.84
CA ALA A 78 -0.62 -10.64 12.50
C ALA A 78 -2.12 -10.53 12.68
N VAL A 79 -2.89 -11.04 11.71
CA VAL A 79 -4.34 -10.99 11.68
C VAL A 79 -4.91 -12.38 11.42
N ASP A 80 -6.09 -12.65 12.00
CA ASP A 80 -6.81 -13.91 11.75
C ASP A 80 -7.43 -13.92 10.34
N SER A 81 -7.68 -12.75 9.78
CA SER A 81 -8.37 -12.57 8.49
C SER A 81 -7.93 -11.27 7.83
N ASP A 82 -7.71 -11.32 6.52
CA ASP A 82 -7.44 -10.16 5.68
C ASP A 82 -8.52 -10.05 4.61
N PRO A 83 -9.34 -8.98 4.61
CA PRO A 83 -10.42 -8.79 3.64
C PRO A 83 -9.98 -8.85 2.17
N ILE A 84 -8.73 -8.47 1.89
CA ILE A 84 -8.17 -8.56 0.53
C ILE A 84 -7.97 -10.02 0.13
N PHE A 85 -7.46 -10.87 1.04
CA PHE A 85 -7.34 -12.30 0.77
C PHE A 85 -8.69 -12.99 0.65
N GLU A 86 -9.65 -12.63 1.49
CA GLU A 86 -11.00 -13.19 1.41
C GLU A 86 -11.65 -12.90 0.06
N ARG A 87 -11.40 -11.72 -0.49
CA ARG A 87 -12.02 -11.26 -1.74
C ARG A 87 -11.30 -11.77 -3.00
N TRP A 88 -9.96 -11.74 -3.03
CA TRP A 88 -9.17 -12.03 -4.23
C TRP A 88 -8.22 -13.23 -4.11
N GLY A 89 -8.15 -13.85 -2.93
CA GLY A 89 -7.22 -14.93 -2.67
C GLY A 89 -5.79 -14.49 -2.44
N MET A 90 -4.96 -15.43 -2.01
CA MET A 90 -3.51 -15.26 -1.89
C MET A 90 -2.81 -15.55 -3.20
N GLY A 91 -1.67 -14.87 -3.45
CA GLY A 91 -0.78 -15.25 -4.53
C GLY A 91 -0.13 -16.63 -4.29
N GLU A 92 0.19 -17.35 -5.37
CA GLU A 92 0.76 -18.71 -5.28
C GLU A 92 2.00 -18.78 -4.38
N SER A 93 2.90 -17.80 -4.47
CA SER A 93 4.13 -17.79 -3.68
C SER A 93 3.90 -17.41 -2.20
N GLN A 94 2.85 -16.65 -1.88
CA GLN A 94 2.55 -16.33 -0.48
C GLN A 94 2.01 -17.52 0.31
N ALA A 95 1.44 -18.53 -0.36
CA ALA A 95 1.01 -19.77 0.28
C ALA A 95 2.20 -20.63 0.78
N GLU A 96 3.40 -20.39 0.29
CA GLU A 96 4.62 -21.13 0.62
C GLU A 96 5.49 -20.44 1.69
N PHE A 97 5.22 -19.17 1.99
CA PHE A 97 6.05 -18.34 2.88
C PHE A 97 5.20 -17.64 3.93
N ASP A 98 5.78 -17.40 5.11
CA ASP A 98 5.11 -16.73 6.23
C ASP A 98 4.98 -15.20 6.06
N GLY A 99 5.17 -14.68 4.88
CA GLY A 99 5.10 -13.24 4.59
C GLY A 99 4.16 -12.92 3.44
N TYR A 100 3.78 -11.66 3.32
CA TYR A 100 2.91 -11.16 2.25
C TYR A 100 3.53 -9.94 1.60
N GLU A 101 3.52 -9.89 0.28
CA GLU A 101 3.99 -8.76 -0.49
C GLU A 101 3.07 -8.54 -1.69
N ARG A 102 2.46 -7.37 -1.77
CA ARG A 102 1.53 -7.02 -2.84
C ARG A 102 1.50 -5.52 -3.08
N LEU A 103 0.96 -5.10 -4.22
CA LEU A 103 0.52 -3.73 -4.45
C LEU A 103 -1.00 -3.70 -4.36
N VAL A 104 -1.52 -2.76 -3.59
CA VAL A 104 -2.96 -2.56 -3.40
C VAL A 104 -3.37 -1.24 -4.01
N ALA A 105 -4.47 -1.25 -4.76
CA ALA A 105 -5.08 -0.04 -5.28
C ALA A 105 -6.02 0.58 -4.25
N LEU A 106 -5.94 1.89 -4.08
CA LEU A 106 -6.83 2.69 -3.25
C LEU A 106 -7.51 3.76 -4.11
N ASP A 107 -8.75 4.06 -3.81
CA ASP A 107 -9.51 5.15 -4.42
C ASP A 107 -9.60 6.31 -3.41
N TYR A 108 -8.98 7.44 -3.76
CA TYR A 108 -9.00 8.68 -3.00
C TYR A 108 -10.14 9.58 -3.47
N THR A 109 -10.87 10.12 -2.50
CA THR A 109 -11.80 11.23 -2.66
C THR A 109 -11.59 12.24 -1.53
N GLU A 110 -12.17 13.43 -1.62
CA GLU A 110 -12.15 14.37 -0.51
C GLU A 110 -12.93 13.91 0.74
N GLN A 111 -13.76 12.88 0.60
CA GLN A 111 -14.57 12.29 1.67
C GLN A 111 -13.88 11.11 2.35
N GLY A 112 -12.84 10.55 1.77
CA GLY A 112 -12.13 9.40 2.34
C GLY A 112 -11.34 8.59 1.30
N ILE A 113 -10.66 7.58 1.81
CA ILE A 113 -9.85 6.64 1.03
C ILE A 113 -10.37 5.24 1.27
N THR A 114 -10.65 4.51 0.19
CA THR A 114 -11.17 3.13 0.24
C THR A 114 -10.27 2.19 -0.55
N ILE A 115 -10.34 0.90 -0.24
CA ILE A 115 -9.72 -0.14 -1.05
C ILE A 115 -10.49 -0.24 -2.38
N ALA A 116 -9.79 -0.06 -3.49
CA ALA A 116 -10.41 -0.13 -4.81
C ALA A 116 -10.93 -1.52 -5.15
N ASP A 117 -12.00 -1.60 -5.95
CA ASP A 117 -12.56 -2.86 -6.43
C ASP A 117 -11.74 -3.46 -7.58
N VAL A 118 -10.45 -3.67 -7.34
CA VAL A 118 -9.52 -4.32 -8.28
C VAL A 118 -8.63 -5.29 -7.51
N ALA A 119 -8.29 -6.41 -8.14
CA ALA A 119 -7.41 -7.40 -7.53
C ALA A 119 -6.02 -6.80 -7.23
N PRO A 120 -5.41 -7.11 -6.09
CA PRO A 120 -4.06 -6.68 -5.78
C PRO A 120 -3.06 -7.32 -6.75
N ILE A 121 -1.95 -6.66 -7.00
CA ILE A 121 -0.83 -7.24 -7.73
C ILE A 121 0.05 -7.98 -6.73
N GLN A 122 -0.01 -9.31 -6.75
CA GLN A 122 0.79 -10.16 -5.89
C GLN A 122 2.25 -10.15 -6.35
N LEU A 123 3.17 -9.80 -5.45
CA LEU A 123 4.60 -9.83 -5.72
C LEU A 123 5.13 -11.24 -5.47
N ARG A 124 5.86 -11.79 -6.44
CA ARG A 124 6.41 -13.13 -6.31
C ARG A 124 7.48 -13.18 -5.21
N MET A 125 7.26 -14.02 -4.22
CA MET A 125 8.24 -14.35 -3.19
C MET A 125 9.12 -15.51 -3.65
N THR A 126 10.34 -15.57 -3.13
CA THR A 126 11.31 -16.65 -3.42
C THR A 126 11.97 -17.08 -2.12
N ALA A 127 12.51 -18.30 -2.07
CA ALA A 127 13.09 -18.89 -0.85
C ALA A 127 14.26 -18.07 -0.25
N ASP A 128 14.90 -17.22 -1.03
CA ASP A 128 15.98 -16.32 -0.61
C ASP A 128 15.46 -14.90 -0.27
N SER A 129 14.17 -14.64 -0.46
CA SER A 129 13.50 -13.39 -0.10
C SER A 129 12.62 -13.58 1.13
N GLN A 130 13.22 -13.55 2.30
CA GLN A 130 12.50 -13.67 3.58
C GLN A 130 11.79 -12.37 3.98
N GLY A 131 10.84 -11.93 3.15
CA GLY A 131 10.20 -10.64 3.30
C GLY A 131 11.11 -9.49 2.83
N ARG A 132 10.60 -8.65 1.97
CA ARG A 132 11.32 -7.47 1.45
C ARG A 132 10.62 -6.23 1.95
N ASN A 133 11.38 -5.31 2.54
CA ASN A 133 10.85 -4.04 2.99
C ASN A 133 10.69 -3.11 1.78
N TRP A 134 9.53 -3.16 1.14
CA TRP A 134 9.19 -2.27 0.04
C TRP A 134 8.85 -0.88 0.56
N GLU A 135 9.75 0.09 0.34
CA GLU A 135 9.70 1.43 0.92
C GLU A 135 9.49 2.53 -0.11
N GLY A 136 9.40 2.17 -1.39
CA GLY A 136 9.15 3.16 -2.43
C GLY A 136 8.43 2.58 -3.63
N ILE A 137 7.52 3.37 -4.20
CA ILE A 137 6.80 3.05 -5.42
C ILE A 137 6.63 4.27 -6.31
N VAL A 138 6.81 4.08 -7.62
CA VAL A 138 6.42 5.08 -8.62
C VAL A 138 5.75 4.41 -9.81
N ARG A 139 4.65 4.99 -10.28
CA ARG A 139 3.98 4.55 -11.50
C ARG A 139 4.72 5.08 -12.72
N LEU A 140 4.95 4.20 -13.69
CA LEU A 140 5.52 4.50 -15.00
C LEU A 140 4.44 4.46 -16.08
N ASP A 141 3.55 5.44 -16.05
CA ASP A 141 2.41 5.56 -16.96
C ASP A 141 1.61 4.24 -17.04
N ASP A 142 1.40 3.72 -18.24
CA ASP A 142 0.75 2.44 -18.53
C ASP A 142 1.69 1.23 -18.53
N ARG A 143 2.99 1.43 -18.31
CA ARG A 143 4.00 0.36 -18.36
C ARG A 143 4.06 -0.47 -17.08
N GLY A 144 3.81 0.12 -15.93
CA GLY A 144 3.91 -0.56 -14.64
C GLY A 144 4.43 0.31 -13.51
N PHE A 145 5.05 -0.32 -12.53
CA PHE A 145 5.64 0.36 -11.39
C PHE A 145 7.14 0.06 -11.26
N LEU A 146 7.89 1.04 -10.82
CA LEU A 146 9.17 0.81 -10.16
C LEU A 146 8.92 0.77 -8.66
N ILE A 147 9.48 -0.23 -8.00
CA ILE A 147 9.43 -0.40 -6.56
C ILE A 147 10.85 -0.56 -6.01
N VAL A 148 11.07 -0.08 -4.80
CA VAL A 148 12.38 -0.15 -4.17
C VAL A 148 12.25 -0.61 -2.72
N THR A 149 13.19 -1.46 -2.28
CA THR A 149 13.33 -1.82 -0.87
C THR A 149 14.31 -0.86 -0.19
N ASP A 150 14.20 -0.76 1.14
CA ASP A 150 15.27 -0.23 1.97
C ASP A 150 16.51 -1.15 1.89
N ARG A 151 17.30 -1.23 2.91
CA ARG A 151 18.54 -2.02 2.96
C ARG A 151 18.35 -3.51 3.27
N TYR A 152 17.14 -3.95 3.65
CA TYR A 152 16.92 -5.36 3.99
C TYR A 152 16.10 -6.08 2.89
N PRO A 153 16.54 -7.27 2.50
CA PRO A 153 17.85 -7.91 2.78
C PRO A 153 19.02 -7.21 2.11
N ARG A 154 18.75 -6.36 1.17
CA ARG A 154 19.63 -5.44 0.42
C ARG A 154 18.74 -4.49 -0.37
N THR A 155 19.24 -3.34 -0.75
CA THR A 155 18.50 -2.41 -1.64
C THR A 155 18.30 -3.08 -3.00
N LEU A 156 17.03 -3.24 -3.36
CA LEU A 156 16.57 -3.80 -4.63
C LEU A 156 15.73 -2.75 -5.35
N LEU A 157 15.93 -2.62 -6.65
CA LEU A 157 15.03 -1.91 -7.54
C LEU A 157 14.30 -2.95 -8.39
N GLY A 158 13.00 -3.02 -8.25
CA GLY A 158 12.12 -3.93 -8.99
C GLY A 158 11.26 -3.21 -10.01
N PHE A 159 10.90 -3.91 -11.08
CA PHE A 159 9.89 -3.47 -12.04
C PHE A 159 8.71 -4.44 -12.01
N VAL A 160 7.52 -3.90 -11.76
CA VAL A 160 6.25 -4.63 -11.81
C VAL A 160 5.52 -4.19 -13.07
N PRO A 161 5.42 -5.04 -14.10
CA PRO A 161 4.76 -4.66 -15.35
C PRO A 161 3.26 -4.45 -15.14
N ALA A 162 2.67 -3.53 -15.89
CA ALA A 162 1.23 -3.37 -15.95
C ALA A 162 0.57 -4.68 -16.39
N GLY A 163 -0.35 -5.18 -15.61
CA GLY A 163 -1.17 -6.35 -15.94
C GLY A 163 -2.41 -5.95 -16.74
N GLN A 164 -3.21 -6.94 -17.17
CA GLN A 164 -4.49 -6.70 -17.84
C GLN A 164 -5.55 -5.99 -16.98
N GLN A 165 -5.23 -5.68 -15.73
CA GLN A 165 -6.14 -5.12 -14.71
C GLN A 165 -6.19 -3.57 -14.70
N TRP A 166 -5.58 -2.93 -15.69
CA TRP A 166 -5.40 -1.47 -15.75
C TRP A 166 -6.35 -0.76 -16.71
N GLY A 167 -7.31 -1.49 -17.27
CA GLY A 167 -8.31 -0.96 -18.18
C GLY A 167 -9.55 -0.39 -17.49
#